data_94bc4fcdd82f94cf316fc43037320a85
#
_entry.id   94bc4fcdd82f94cf316fc43037320a85
#
_cell.length_a   1.000
_cell.length_b   1.000
_cell.length_c   1.000
_cell.angle_alpha   90.00
_cell.angle_beta   90.00
_cell.angle_gamma   90.00
#
_symmetry.space_group_name_H-M   'P 1'
#
loop_
_entity.id
_entity.type
_entity.pdbx_description
1 polymer ?
#
loop_
_entity_poly.entity_id
_entity_poly.type
_entity_poly.pdbx_seq_one_letter_code
_entity_poly.pdbx_strand_id
1 'polypeptide(L)'
;MSRRLRFLASFILFLFVVVAAQSAYVQFFHAQSLDNSSLNPRISQASTLYARGEIVAADGTILAQSVPAKGLYPWQRLYPLGSLTSGVVGFSSPSYGVWGLEAQYDSYLSAHAQPPQSLAQLLAPSSSADTLNLTIQPALQTIAQNALAGRDGAAVVLDPRSGAVLAMYSNPTYDPAPLESQYFTVAKKAWKQYTTKDVNGFQPLGLVATEQTFPPGSTFKVVTTAAAVVGRPDLLTKAYPVSKFARLPSSNKLLYNSGFTACGGTVAQMLPASCDPGYALLGMDIGGSLLSATATSFGYNDIPPLDLPGTVGSYFPAASVFSNDIPQLAYSPIGQQNVRVTALQDALVASAIANNGVEMTPHLMSFITSADGTVLKRYTNSVWKNPLTSLQASQIVPLMQNVVRFGTAAGIFLPQDDVAAKTGTAQTGNSAKNTDDWMIAFAPALHPTVAVAVVVPFQAVSAFGSTVAGPIVKCLVEGALALQKGQPTHGTSTTCPK
;
A
#
# COMPACT_ATOMS: atom_id res chain seq x y z
N MET A 1 -36.45 9.94 60.46
CA MET A 1 -35.44 9.22 59.62
C MET A 1 -34.12 9.27 60.34
N SER A 2 -33.46 8.13 60.58
CA SER A 2 -32.20 8.04 61.30
C SER A 2 -31.05 8.68 60.41
N ARG A 3 -30.04 9.25 61.06
CA ARG A 3 -28.88 9.89 60.38
C ARG A 3 -28.24 8.94 59.36
N ARG A 4 -28.24 7.65 59.62
CA ARG A 4 -27.75 6.58 58.74
C ARG A 4 -28.60 6.41 57.47
N LEU A 5 -29.91 6.54 57.57
CA LEU A 5 -30.82 6.44 56.43
C LEU A 5 -30.67 7.64 55.47
N ARG A 6 -30.44 8.85 56.01
CA ARG A 6 -30.16 10.06 55.19
C ARG A 6 -28.83 9.94 54.47
N PHE A 7 -27.78 9.44 55.13
CA PHE A 7 -26.50 9.21 54.54
C PHE A 7 -26.57 8.20 53.39
N LEU A 8 -27.25 7.07 53.59
CA LEU A 8 -27.46 6.06 52.55
C LEU A 8 -28.24 6.63 51.36
N ALA A 9 -29.32 7.39 51.62
CA ALA A 9 -30.10 8.02 50.56
C ALA A 9 -29.27 9.04 49.76
N SER A 10 -28.44 9.86 50.43
CA SER A 10 -27.55 10.82 49.79
C SER A 10 -26.47 10.12 48.97
N PHE A 11 -25.92 9.01 49.46
CA PHE A 11 -24.92 8.22 48.76
C PHE A 11 -25.50 7.58 47.47
N ILE A 12 -26.70 7.01 47.56
CA ILE A 12 -27.41 6.45 46.40
C ILE A 12 -27.71 7.56 45.38
N LEU A 13 -28.18 8.72 45.81
CA LEU A 13 -28.43 9.86 44.92
C LEU A 13 -27.16 10.32 44.25
N PHE A 14 -26.02 10.38 44.95
CA PHE A 14 -24.73 10.71 44.38
C PHE A 14 -24.31 9.70 43.30
N LEU A 15 -24.49 8.39 43.52
CA LEU A 15 -24.20 7.37 42.50
C LEU A 15 -25.09 7.55 41.26
N PHE A 16 -26.35 7.90 41.40
CA PHE A 16 -27.23 8.20 40.26
C PHE A 16 -26.75 9.43 39.49
N VAL A 17 -26.30 10.48 40.16
CA VAL A 17 -25.73 11.67 39.52
C VAL A 17 -24.45 11.35 38.74
N VAL A 18 -23.57 10.51 39.32
CA VAL A 18 -22.35 10.06 38.63
C VAL A 18 -22.67 9.25 37.36
N VAL A 19 -23.62 8.31 37.46
CA VAL A 19 -24.05 7.50 36.29
C VAL A 19 -24.73 8.38 35.24
N ALA A 20 -25.55 9.33 35.63
CA ALA A 20 -26.20 10.26 34.71
C ALA A 20 -25.16 11.17 33.99
N ALA A 21 -24.18 11.67 34.76
CA ALA A 21 -23.11 12.49 34.21
C ALA A 21 -22.24 11.70 33.22
N GLN A 22 -21.88 10.46 33.57
CA GLN A 22 -21.13 9.57 32.68
C GLN A 22 -21.94 9.20 31.44
N SER A 23 -23.24 8.94 31.57
CA SER A 23 -24.12 8.66 30.43
C SER A 23 -24.22 9.89 29.50
N ALA A 24 -24.39 11.09 30.06
CA ALA A 24 -24.40 12.33 29.30
C ALA A 24 -23.06 12.56 28.59
N TYR A 25 -21.94 12.34 29.29
CA TYR A 25 -20.61 12.45 28.70
C TYR A 25 -20.44 11.53 27.49
N VAL A 26 -20.81 10.26 27.62
CA VAL A 26 -20.73 9.30 26.49
C VAL A 26 -21.65 9.73 25.34
N GLN A 27 -22.89 10.16 25.65
CA GLN A 27 -23.87 10.55 24.62
C GLN A 27 -23.50 11.85 23.89
N PHE A 28 -22.86 12.82 24.56
CA PHE A 28 -22.50 14.09 23.92
C PHE A 28 -21.12 14.08 23.27
N PHE A 29 -20.13 13.43 23.86
CA PHE A 29 -18.74 13.52 23.42
C PHE A 29 -18.24 12.27 22.68
N HIS A 30 -18.85 11.11 22.91
CA HIS A 30 -18.44 9.85 22.31
C HIS A 30 -19.52 9.19 21.43
N ALA A 31 -20.73 9.74 21.33
CA ALA A 31 -21.81 9.15 20.55
C ALA A 31 -21.38 8.94 19.10
N GLN A 32 -20.84 9.96 18.46
CA GLN A 32 -20.42 9.90 17.05
C GLN A 32 -19.27 8.90 16.82
N SER A 33 -18.34 8.78 17.76
CA SER A 33 -17.26 7.79 17.66
C SER A 33 -17.74 6.36 17.91
N LEU A 34 -18.73 6.17 18.77
CA LEU A 34 -19.36 4.87 19.04
C LEU A 34 -20.32 4.47 17.91
N ASP A 35 -21.07 5.42 17.38
CA ASP A 35 -21.95 5.20 16.23
C ASP A 35 -21.16 4.87 14.95
N ASN A 36 -19.99 5.46 14.76
CA ASN A 36 -19.09 5.18 13.63
C ASN A 36 -18.11 4.02 13.88
N SER A 37 -18.19 3.36 15.04
CA SER A 37 -17.30 2.24 15.33
C SER A 37 -17.65 1.03 14.48
N SER A 38 -16.67 0.47 13.78
CA SER A 38 -16.79 -0.77 13.00
C SER A 38 -17.26 -1.98 13.85
N LEU A 39 -17.13 -1.87 15.17
CA LEU A 39 -17.59 -2.88 16.13
C LEU A 39 -19.03 -2.64 16.62
N ASN A 40 -19.71 -1.59 16.13
CA ASN A 40 -21.09 -1.30 16.54
C ASN A 40 -22.07 -2.28 15.87
N PRO A 41 -22.69 -3.21 16.61
CA PRO A 41 -23.60 -4.20 16.02
C PRO A 41 -24.87 -3.59 15.41
N ARG A 42 -25.20 -2.33 15.73
CA ARG A 42 -26.33 -1.63 15.11
C ARG A 42 -26.04 -1.26 13.66
N ILE A 43 -24.79 -0.92 13.33
CA ILE A 43 -24.36 -0.61 11.95
C ILE A 43 -24.44 -1.89 11.11
N SER A 44 -23.92 -3.00 11.61
CA SER A 44 -23.98 -4.29 10.92
C SER A 44 -25.40 -4.81 10.74
N GLN A 45 -26.29 -4.57 11.69
CA GLN A 45 -27.71 -4.91 11.57
C GLN A 45 -28.44 -3.99 10.57
N ALA A 46 -28.16 -2.69 10.57
CA ALA A 46 -28.76 -1.76 9.61
C ALA A 46 -28.35 -2.11 8.17
N SER A 47 -27.09 -2.50 7.94
CA SER A 47 -26.59 -2.91 6.63
C SER A 47 -27.24 -4.21 6.09
N THR A 48 -27.87 -5.00 6.97
CA THR A 48 -28.60 -6.22 6.58
C THR A 48 -30.07 -6.01 6.32
N LEU A 49 -30.66 -4.93 6.86
CA LEU A 49 -32.07 -4.57 6.67
C LEU A 49 -32.32 -3.81 5.36
N TYR A 50 -31.32 -3.10 4.85
CA TYR A 50 -31.40 -2.30 3.65
C TYR A 50 -30.30 -2.70 2.66
N ALA A 51 -30.57 -2.52 1.35
CA ALA A 51 -29.53 -2.71 0.35
C ALA A 51 -28.41 -1.69 0.53
N ARG A 52 -27.16 -2.15 0.58
CA ARG A 52 -25.98 -1.28 0.52
C ARG A 52 -25.68 -0.90 -0.93
N GLY A 53 -25.14 0.27 -1.14
CA GLY A 53 -24.70 0.79 -2.41
C GLY A 53 -23.62 -0.06 -3.08
N GLU A 54 -23.52 0.03 -4.37
CA GLU A 54 -22.52 -0.73 -5.14
C GLU A 54 -21.12 -0.15 -4.97
N ILE A 55 -20.12 -1.03 -5.07
CA ILE A 55 -18.73 -0.65 -5.29
C ILE A 55 -18.34 -1.11 -6.66
N VAL A 56 -17.88 -0.17 -7.51
CA VAL A 56 -17.66 -0.38 -8.93
C VAL A 56 -16.22 -0.03 -9.30
N ALA A 57 -15.59 -0.86 -10.11
CA ALA A 57 -14.25 -0.65 -10.65
C ALA A 57 -14.24 0.44 -11.76
N ALA A 58 -13.05 0.85 -12.16
CA ALA A 58 -12.85 1.88 -13.17
C ALA A 58 -13.41 1.53 -14.56
N ASP A 59 -13.55 0.24 -14.87
CA ASP A 59 -14.13 -0.27 -16.12
C ASP A 59 -15.65 -0.56 -16.04
N GLY A 60 -16.29 -0.22 -14.91
CA GLY A 60 -17.70 -0.49 -14.65
C GLY A 60 -18.01 -1.87 -14.07
N THR A 61 -17.00 -2.71 -13.83
CA THR A 61 -17.19 -4.02 -13.20
C THR A 61 -17.66 -3.87 -11.76
N ILE A 62 -18.73 -4.57 -11.37
CA ILE A 62 -19.25 -4.57 -10.01
C ILE A 62 -18.32 -5.38 -9.11
N LEU A 63 -17.77 -4.74 -8.07
CA LEU A 63 -16.91 -5.34 -7.06
C LEU A 63 -17.65 -5.77 -5.81
N ALA A 64 -18.70 -5.03 -5.44
CA ALA A 64 -19.61 -5.38 -4.37
C ALA A 64 -21.02 -4.87 -4.66
N GLN A 65 -22.04 -5.70 -4.39
CA GLN A 65 -23.46 -5.36 -4.55
C GLN A 65 -24.31 -6.05 -3.50
N SER A 66 -25.49 -5.49 -3.21
CA SER A 66 -26.50 -6.14 -2.37
C SER A 66 -27.57 -6.78 -3.24
N VAL A 67 -27.92 -8.03 -2.95
CA VAL A 67 -28.99 -8.76 -3.63
C VAL A 67 -30.06 -9.20 -2.64
N PRO A 68 -31.34 -9.32 -3.05
CA PRO A 68 -32.38 -9.89 -2.21
C PRO A 68 -32.04 -11.31 -1.78
N ALA A 69 -32.22 -11.62 -0.50
CA ALA A 69 -31.91 -12.92 0.08
C ALA A 69 -33.13 -13.52 0.80
N LYS A 70 -33.18 -14.86 0.80
CA LYS A 70 -34.14 -15.62 1.61
C LYS A 70 -33.43 -16.15 2.85
N GLY A 71 -33.66 -15.54 4.00
CA GLY A 71 -32.99 -15.94 5.25
C GLY A 71 -33.36 -15.04 6.43
N LEU A 72 -32.46 -14.90 7.39
CA LEU A 72 -32.63 -14.03 8.56
C LEU A 72 -32.75 -12.55 8.19
N TYR A 73 -32.06 -12.16 7.12
CA TYR A 73 -32.01 -10.80 6.61
C TYR A 73 -32.48 -10.73 5.17
N PRO A 74 -33.17 -9.65 4.76
CA PRO A 74 -33.73 -9.50 3.41
C PRO A 74 -32.66 -9.25 2.34
N TRP A 75 -31.46 -8.84 2.72
CA TRP A 75 -30.36 -8.54 1.80
C TRP A 75 -29.10 -9.33 2.13
N GLN A 76 -28.36 -9.70 1.09
CA GLN A 76 -27.02 -10.30 1.19
C GLN A 76 -26.04 -9.50 0.35
N ARG A 77 -24.88 -9.25 0.91
CA ARG A 77 -23.77 -8.62 0.18
C ARG A 77 -23.06 -9.67 -0.66
N LEU A 78 -22.76 -9.35 -1.91
CA LEU A 78 -22.00 -10.21 -2.81
C LEU A 78 -20.76 -9.49 -3.30
N TYR A 79 -19.68 -10.25 -3.47
CA TYR A 79 -18.39 -9.81 -4.00
C TYR A 79 -18.05 -10.67 -5.24
N PRO A 80 -18.46 -10.26 -6.44
CA PRO A 80 -18.35 -11.11 -7.64
C PRO A 80 -16.93 -11.53 -7.99
N LEU A 81 -15.92 -10.72 -7.64
CA LEU A 81 -14.52 -11.03 -7.88
C LEU A 81 -13.81 -11.69 -6.67
N GLY A 82 -14.53 -11.95 -5.57
CA GLY A 82 -14.04 -12.70 -4.41
C GLY A 82 -12.69 -12.23 -3.91
N SER A 83 -11.74 -13.15 -3.80
CA SER A 83 -10.39 -12.90 -3.29
C SER A 83 -9.53 -11.98 -4.15
N LEU A 84 -9.92 -11.72 -5.40
CA LEU A 84 -9.16 -10.83 -6.28
C LEU A 84 -9.15 -9.38 -5.78
N THR A 85 -10.24 -8.91 -5.20
CA THR A 85 -10.42 -7.52 -4.79
C THR A 85 -10.71 -7.33 -3.30
N SER A 86 -10.82 -8.42 -2.54
CA SER A 86 -11.17 -8.39 -1.11
C SER A 86 -10.23 -7.52 -0.27
N GLY A 87 -8.94 -7.51 -0.57
CA GLY A 87 -7.97 -6.68 0.14
C GLY A 87 -8.24 -5.18 0.01
N VAL A 88 -8.79 -4.73 -1.11
CA VAL A 88 -9.16 -3.33 -1.34
C VAL A 88 -10.59 -3.06 -0.87
N VAL A 89 -11.54 -3.84 -1.36
CA VAL A 89 -12.97 -3.64 -1.10
C VAL A 89 -13.32 -3.89 0.37
N GLY A 90 -12.70 -4.91 0.97
CA GLY A 90 -13.04 -5.34 2.32
C GLY A 90 -14.26 -6.26 2.34
N PHE A 91 -15.03 -6.17 3.41
CA PHE A 91 -16.27 -6.93 3.59
C PHE A 91 -17.29 -6.15 4.44
N SER A 92 -18.56 -6.54 4.32
CA SER A 92 -19.67 -6.10 5.18
C SER A 92 -20.36 -7.33 5.75
N SER A 93 -20.06 -7.70 6.97
CA SER A 93 -20.51 -8.93 7.63
C SER A 93 -21.57 -8.66 8.69
N PRO A 94 -22.67 -9.42 8.72
CA PRO A 94 -23.66 -9.33 9.80
C PRO A 94 -23.07 -9.64 11.18
N SER A 95 -22.00 -10.42 11.22
CA SER A 95 -21.38 -10.92 12.46
C SER A 95 -20.14 -10.15 12.88
N TYR A 96 -19.40 -9.57 11.94
CA TYR A 96 -18.07 -8.97 12.17
C TYR A 96 -17.98 -7.50 11.74
N GLY A 97 -19.12 -6.89 11.34
CA GLY A 97 -19.16 -5.49 10.92
C GLY A 97 -18.57 -5.26 9.54
N VAL A 98 -18.02 -4.08 9.32
CA VAL A 98 -17.50 -3.62 8.04
C VAL A 98 -16.00 -3.38 8.10
N TRP A 99 -15.30 -3.65 6.99
CA TRP A 99 -13.85 -3.49 6.87
C TRP A 99 -13.44 -3.00 5.48
N GLY A 100 -12.23 -2.45 5.35
CA GLY A 100 -11.72 -1.95 4.05
C GLY A 100 -12.49 -0.73 3.56
N LEU A 101 -12.71 -0.61 2.25
CA LEU A 101 -13.50 0.49 1.67
C LEU A 101 -14.97 0.44 2.07
N GLU A 102 -15.52 -0.75 2.38
CA GLU A 102 -16.85 -0.89 2.97
C GLU A 102 -16.98 -0.09 4.28
N ALA A 103 -15.92 -0.05 5.10
CA ALA A 103 -15.89 0.75 6.34
C ALA A 103 -15.57 2.21 6.06
N GLN A 104 -14.58 2.49 5.20
CA GLN A 104 -14.13 3.85 4.90
C GLN A 104 -15.24 4.72 4.31
N TYR A 105 -16.10 4.11 3.48
CA TYR A 105 -17.20 4.79 2.80
C TYR A 105 -18.58 4.35 3.31
N ASP A 106 -18.66 3.83 4.56
CA ASP A 106 -19.90 3.31 5.13
C ASP A 106 -21.04 4.34 5.10
N SER A 107 -20.76 5.63 5.35
CA SER A 107 -21.75 6.71 5.34
C SER A 107 -22.42 6.92 3.97
N TYR A 108 -21.77 6.53 2.88
CA TYR A 108 -22.33 6.56 1.52
C TYR A 108 -22.95 5.22 1.13
N LEU A 109 -22.27 4.15 1.47
CA LEU A 109 -22.69 2.79 1.11
C LEU A 109 -23.89 2.29 1.92
N SER A 110 -24.08 2.78 3.15
CA SER A 110 -25.27 2.47 3.94
C SER A 110 -26.47 3.24 3.45
N ALA A 111 -27.62 2.58 3.40
CA ALA A 111 -28.86 3.26 3.05
C ALA A 111 -29.20 4.38 4.04
N HIS A 112 -29.43 5.56 3.51
CA HIS A 112 -29.81 6.75 4.29
C HIS A 112 -31.12 7.33 3.79
N ALA A 113 -31.85 8.03 4.69
CA ALA A 113 -33.10 8.67 4.34
C ALA A 113 -32.88 9.74 3.23
N GLN A 114 -33.63 9.64 2.16
CA GLN A 114 -33.62 10.65 1.11
C GLN A 114 -34.49 11.84 1.51
N PRO A 115 -34.09 13.09 1.19
CA PRO A 115 -34.93 14.26 1.38
C PRO A 115 -36.25 14.07 0.61
N PRO A 116 -37.42 14.26 1.26
CA PRO A 116 -38.72 14.05 0.59
C PRO A 116 -38.89 15.12 -0.50
N GLN A 117 -39.09 14.67 -1.74
CA GLN A 117 -39.35 15.55 -2.90
C GLN A 117 -40.86 15.71 -3.19
N SER A 118 -41.71 14.98 -2.45
CA SER A 118 -43.16 15.03 -2.56
C SER A 118 -43.86 14.75 -1.24
N LEU A 119 -45.15 15.13 -1.15
CA LEU A 119 -46.00 14.84 0.02
C LEU A 119 -46.13 13.31 0.25
N ALA A 120 -46.12 12.51 -0.80
CA ALA A 120 -46.15 11.07 -0.72
C ALA A 120 -44.86 10.50 -0.09
N GLN A 121 -43.71 11.05 -0.41
CA GLN A 121 -42.43 10.67 0.19
C GLN A 121 -42.27 11.13 1.65
N LEU A 122 -42.97 12.19 2.07
CA LEU A 122 -43.08 12.57 3.48
C LEU A 122 -43.84 11.52 4.32
N LEU A 123 -44.83 10.88 3.69
CA LEU A 123 -45.62 9.82 4.33
C LEU A 123 -45.01 8.42 4.21
N ALA A 124 -44.16 8.21 3.19
CA ALA A 124 -43.42 6.98 2.96
C ALA A 124 -41.96 7.34 2.60
N PRO A 125 -41.08 7.60 3.60
CA PRO A 125 -39.71 7.97 3.36
C PRO A 125 -38.98 6.89 2.56
N SER A 126 -38.32 7.27 1.47
CA SER A 126 -37.42 6.38 0.72
C SER A 126 -36.02 6.44 1.33
N SER A 127 -35.35 5.32 1.39
CA SER A 127 -33.93 5.24 1.70
C SER A 127 -33.18 4.67 0.50
N SER A 128 -32.05 5.25 0.15
CA SER A 128 -31.17 4.73 -0.88
C SER A 128 -29.71 4.82 -0.43
N ALA A 129 -28.90 4.02 -1.02
CA ALA A 129 -27.45 4.04 -0.81
C ALA A 129 -26.75 4.55 -2.07
N ASP A 130 -25.57 5.12 -1.89
CA ASP A 130 -24.79 5.69 -2.97
C ASP A 130 -23.79 4.67 -3.54
N THR A 131 -23.39 4.86 -4.78
CA THR A 131 -22.43 4.00 -5.47
C THR A 131 -21.01 4.59 -5.38
N LEU A 132 -20.05 3.78 -4.92
CA LEU A 132 -18.64 4.11 -4.84
C LEU A 132 -17.91 3.63 -6.11
N ASN A 133 -17.37 4.55 -6.88
CA ASN A 133 -16.59 4.26 -8.08
C ASN A 133 -15.10 4.38 -7.77
N LEU A 134 -14.34 3.34 -8.09
CA LEU A 134 -12.92 3.20 -7.76
C LEU A 134 -12.01 3.46 -8.98
N THR A 135 -10.73 3.64 -8.70
CA THR A 135 -9.65 3.72 -9.70
C THR A 135 -9.12 2.35 -10.10
N ILE A 136 -9.48 1.29 -9.36
CA ILE A 136 -9.01 -0.08 -9.56
C ILE A 136 -9.41 -0.62 -10.92
N GLN A 137 -8.45 -1.24 -11.61
CA GLN A 137 -8.59 -1.93 -12.88
C GLN A 137 -8.58 -3.45 -12.62
N PRO A 138 -9.71 -4.16 -12.74
CA PRO A 138 -9.76 -5.61 -12.48
C PRO A 138 -8.78 -6.43 -13.30
N ALA A 139 -8.52 -6.00 -14.52
CA ALA A 139 -7.54 -6.66 -15.39
C ALA A 139 -6.12 -6.62 -14.81
N LEU A 140 -5.69 -5.49 -14.21
CA LEU A 140 -4.40 -5.37 -13.55
C LEU A 140 -4.34 -6.15 -12.22
N GLN A 141 -5.45 -6.18 -11.47
CA GLN A 141 -5.56 -7.05 -10.28
C GLN A 141 -5.37 -8.52 -10.65
N THR A 142 -5.98 -8.97 -11.77
CA THR A 142 -5.84 -10.33 -12.27
C THR A 142 -4.40 -10.63 -12.69
N ILE A 143 -3.72 -9.70 -13.36
CA ILE A 143 -2.30 -9.85 -13.69
C ILE A 143 -1.47 -9.98 -12.41
N ALA A 144 -1.71 -9.13 -11.40
CA ALA A 144 -1.00 -9.18 -10.13
C ALA A 144 -1.18 -10.52 -9.41
N GLN A 145 -2.42 -11.01 -9.32
CA GLN A 145 -2.76 -12.31 -8.72
C GLN A 145 -2.05 -13.46 -9.43
N ASN A 146 -2.19 -13.52 -10.75
CA ASN A 146 -1.61 -14.60 -11.55
C ASN A 146 -0.09 -14.57 -11.52
N ALA A 147 0.52 -13.39 -11.60
CA ALA A 147 1.98 -13.24 -11.61
C ALA A 147 2.61 -13.54 -10.25
N LEU A 148 1.93 -13.24 -9.13
CA LEU A 148 2.36 -13.68 -7.80
C LEU A 148 2.25 -15.21 -7.65
N ALA A 149 1.33 -15.84 -8.38
CA ALA A 149 1.20 -17.30 -8.45
C ALA A 149 1.10 -17.97 -7.06
N GLY A 150 0.35 -17.37 -6.13
CA GLY A 150 0.16 -17.86 -4.76
C GLY A 150 1.35 -17.63 -3.82
N ARG A 151 2.43 -16.97 -4.27
CA ARG A 151 3.55 -16.58 -3.38
C ARG A 151 3.10 -15.44 -2.46
N ASP A 152 3.55 -15.46 -1.23
CA ASP A 152 3.37 -14.33 -0.32
C ASP A 152 3.99 -13.07 -0.93
N GLY A 153 3.32 -11.94 -0.76
CA GLY A 153 3.83 -10.68 -1.29
C GLY A 153 2.75 -9.69 -1.69
N ALA A 154 3.18 -8.64 -2.37
CA ALA A 154 2.28 -7.59 -2.84
C ALA A 154 2.75 -6.99 -4.15
N ALA A 155 1.77 -6.49 -4.91
CA ALA A 155 1.96 -5.70 -6.11
C ALA A 155 1.10 -4.44 -6.04
N VAL A 156 1.70 -3.28 -6.32
CA VAL A 156 1.03 -1.97 -6.35
C VAL A 156 1.31 -1.31 -7.69
N VAL A 157 0.26 -0.80 -8.33
CA VAL A 157 0.32 -0.08 -9.61
C VAL A 157 -0.37 1.27 -9.43
N LEU A 158 0.34 2.36 -9.74
CA LEU A 158 -0.14 3.73 -9.58
C LEU A 158 -0.13 4.48 -10.93
N ASP A 159 -1.03 5.42 -11.12
CA ASP A 159 -0.84 6.52 -12.07
C ASP A 159 -0.04 7.63 -11.35
N PRO A 160 1.22 7.88 -11.73
CA PRO A 160 2.09 8.83 -11.02
C PRO A 160 1.59 10.29 -11.10
N ARG A 161 0.76 10.63 -12.09
CA ARG A 161 0.27 12.00 -12.33
C ARG A 161 -0.89 12.38 -11.41
N SER A 162 -1.66 11.40 -10.97
CA SER A 162 -2.86 11.61 -10.15
C SER A 162 -2.75 11.01 -8.75
N GLY A 163 -1.89 10.01 -8.55
CA GLY A 163 -1.86 9.18 -7.34
C GLY A 163 -2.93 8.07 -7.33
N ALA A 164 -3.69 7.90 -8.42
CA ALA A 164 -4.70 6.86 -8.52
C ALA A 164 -4.06 5.47 -8.40
N VAL A 165 -4.60 4.63 -7.49
CA VAL A 165 -4.20 3.23 -7.35
C VAL A 165 -4.95 2.42 -8.39
N LEU A 166 -4.23 1.96 -9.43
CA LEU A 166 -4.79 1.19 -10.54
C LEU A 166 -4.92 -0.29 -10.20
N ALA A 167 -3.99 -0.82 -9.41
CA ALA A 167 -4.06 -2.13 -8.81
C ALA A 167 -3.31 -2.16 -7.48
N MET A 168 -3.83 -2.93 -6.53
CA MET A 168 -3.19 -3.20 -5.25
C MET A 168 -3.61 -4.60 -4.80
N TYR A 169 -2.71 -5.57 -4.98
CA TYR A 169 -2.97 -6.96 -4.66
C TYR A 169 -2.00 -7.44 -3.58
N SER A 170 -2.53 -8.16 -2.62
CA SER A 170 -1.79 -8.79 -1.53
C SER A 170 -2.06 -10.29 -1.50
N ASN A 171 -1.04 -11.09 -1.26
CA ASN A 171 -1.16 -12.51 -0.96
C ASN A 171 -0.39 -12.83 0.35
N PRO A 172 -0.95 -13.57 1.32
CA PRO A 172 -2.23 -14.26 1.26
C PRO A 172 -3.43 -13.30 1.18
N THR A 173 -4.52 -13.78 0.62
CA THR A 173 -5.79 -13.08 0.46
C THR A 173 -6.95 -13.94 0.97
N TYR A 174 -8.18 -13.44 0.95
CA TYR A 174 -9.36 -14.15 1.43
C TYR A 174 -10.55 -13.96 0.50
N ASP A 175 -11.50 -14.91 0.56
CA ASP A 175 -12.83 -14.73 -0.05
C ASP A 175 -13.76 -14.11 1.00
N PRO A 176 -14.38 -12.94 0.76
CA PRO A 176 -15.29 -12.33 1.70
C PRO A 176 -16.63 -13.06 1.84
N ALA A 177 -17.04 -13.87 0.86
CA ALA A 177 -18.35 -14.51 0.85
C ALA A 177 -18.70 -15.32 2.12
N PRO A 178 -17.81 -16.10 2.73
CA PRO A 178 -18.12 -16.78 4.00
C PRO A 178 -18.34 -15.84 5.18
N LEU A 179 -17.72 -14.64 5.18
CA LEU A 179 -17.92 -13.62 6.26
C LEU A 179 -19.31 -12.97 6.17
N GLU A 180 -19.89 -12.94 4.95
CA GLU A 180 -21.24 -12.42 4.67
C GLU A 180 -22.35 -13.39 5.06
N SER A 181 -22.00 -14.59 5.44
CA SER A 181 -22.99 -15.62 5.78
C SER A 181 -23.92 -15.15 6.90
N GLN A 182 -25.23 -15.32 6.68
CA GLN A 182 -26.25 -15.12 7.72
C GLN A 182 -26.14 -16.15 8.86
N TYR A 183 -25.36 -17.22 8.67
CA TYR A 183 -25.11 -18.25 9.69
C TYR A 183 -23.80 -17.94 10.42
N PHE A 184 -23.90 -17.55 11.69
CA PHE A 184 -22.75 -17.21 12.53
C PHE A 184 -21.64 -18.26 12.55
N THR A 185 -21.99 -19.55 12.51
CA THR A 185 -21.01 -20.65 12.53
C THR A 185 -20.11 -20.64 11.30
N VAL A 186 -20.63 -20.29 10.13
CA VAL A 186 -19.88 -20.17 8.87
C VAL A 186 -18.95 -18.95 8.96
N ALA A 187 -19.50 -17.79 9.31
CA ALA A 187 -18.72 -16.56 9.45
C ALA A 187 -17.61 -16.71 10.50
N LYS A 188 -17.89 -17.35 11.63
CA LYS A 188 -16.90 -17.62 12.70
C LYS A 188 -15.75 -18.51 12.22
N LYS A 189 -16.05 -19.55 11.44
CA LYS A 189 -15.00 -20.42 10.86
C LYS A 189 -14.11 -19.64 9.91
N ALA A 190 -14.68 -18.84 9.02
CA ALA A 190 -13.96 -18.00 8.08
C ALA A 190 -13.11 -16.94 8.82
N TRP A 191 -13.68 -16.25 9.80
CA TRP A 191 -12.96 -15.28 10.63
C TRP A 191 -11.73 -15.89 11.26
N LYS A 192 -11.88 -17.05 11.92
CA LYS A 192 -10.74 -17.75 12.53
C LYS A 192 -9.66 -18.08 11.50
N GLN A 193 -10.05 -18.58 10.32
CA GLN A 193 -9.11 -18.92 9.25
C GLN A 193 -8.36 -17.68 8.75
N TYR A 194 -9.09 -16.57 8.53
CA TYR A 194 -8.53 -15.36 7.91
C TYR A 194 -7.72 -14.48 8.88
N THR A 195 -7.92 -14.66 10.19
CA THR A 195 -7.14 -13.97 11.25
C THR A 195 -5.99 -14.84 11.79
N THR A 196 -5.89 -16.11 11.38
CA THR A 196 -4.80 -16.97 11.80
C THR A 196 -3.56 -16.66 10.97
N LYS A 197 -2.46 -16.37 11.66
CA LYS A 197 -1.16 -16.15 11.03
C LYS A 197 -0.56 -17.46 10.53
N ASP A 198 0.03 -17.42 9.35
CA ASP A 198 0.84 -18.51 8.81
C ASP A 198 2.24 -18.57 9.44
N VAL A 199 3.09 -19.46 8.90
CA VAL A 199 4.48 -19.64 9.37
C VAL A 199 5.38 -18.43 9.14
N ASN A 200 5.02 -17.54 8.22
CA ASN A 200 5.71 -16.30 7.88
C ASN A 200 5.15 -15.11 8.66
N GLY A 201 4.09 -15.29 9.45
CA GLY A 201 3.42 -14.27 10.23
C GLY A 201 2.35 -13.50 9.48
N PHE A 202 2.00 -13.89 8.26
CA PHE A 202 0.92 -13.28 7.48
C PHE A 202 -0.44 -13.90 7.82
N GLN A 203 -1.46 -13.08 7.70
CA GLN A 203 -2.85 -13.50 7.82
C GLN A 203 -3.64 -13.03 6.59
N PRO A 204 -4.59 -13.81 6.06
CA PRO A 204 -5.35 -13.43 4.86
C PRO A 204 -6.07 -12.09 4.94
N LEU A 205 -6.54 -11.67 6.12
CA LEU A 205 -7.17 -10.36 6.35
C LEU A 205 -6.16 -9.19 6.36
N GLY A 206 -4.87 -9.45 6.59
CA GLY A 206 -3.83 -8.42 6.61
C GLY A 206 -3.37 -8.05 5.21
N LEU A 207 -3.26 -6.77 4.92
CA LEU A 207 -2.81 -6.27 3.62
C LEU A 207 -1.30 -6.16 3.56
N VAL A 208 -0.64 -7.08 2.86
CA VAL A 208 0.82 -7.04 2.68
C VAL A 208 1.26 -5.74 2.02
N ALA A 209 0.45 -5.20 1.09
CA ALA A 209 0.77 -3.99 0.34
C ALA A 209 0.91 -2.73 1.21
N THR A 210 0.12 -2.62 2.29
CA THR A 210 -0.04 -1.39 3.07
C THR A 210 0.20 -1.56 4.57
N GLU A 211 0.11 -2.80 5.10
CA GLU A 211 0.20 -3.07 6.55
C GLU A 211 1.49 -3.79 6.95
N GLN A 212 2.23 -4.35 5.98
CA GLN A 212 3.48 -5.05 6.24
C GLN A 212 4.66 -4.25 5.73
N THR A 213 5.73 -4.24 6.50
CA THR A 213 6.97 -3.53 6.14
C THR A 213 8.14 -4.50 6.06
N PHE A 214 8.93 -4.36 5.00
CA PHE A 214 10.10 -5.18 4.74
C PHE A 214 11.32 -4.28 4.50
N PRO A 215 12.54 -4.77 4.68
CA PRO A 215 13.71 -4.06 4.21
C PRO A 215 13.66 -3.93 2.68
N PRO A 216 13.80 -2.70 2.12
CA PRO A 216 13.72 -2.48 0.68
C PRO A 216 14.93 -3.01 -0.08
N GLY A 217 16.05 -3.20 0.60
CA GLY A 217 17.31 -3.50 -0.06
C GLY A 217 17.64 -2.44 -1.10
N SER A 218 18.15 -2.87 -2.23
CA SER A 218 18.67 -1.98 -3.27
C SER A 218 17.65 -1.06 -3.95
N THR A 219 16.33 -1.18 -3.71
CA THR A 219 15.38 -0.18 -4.22
C THR A 219 15.59 1.16 -3.50
N PHE A 220 15.99 1.14 -2.23
CA PHE A 220 16.31 2.34 -1.46
C PHE A 220 17.49 3.15 -2.04
N LYS A 221 18.35 2.54 -2.86
CA LYS A 221 19.45 3.27 -3.54
C LYS A 221 18.94 4.41 -4.44
N VAL A 222 17.68 4.36 -4.88
CA VAL A 222 17.03 5.48 -5.58
C VAL A 222 16.91 6.69 -4.64
N VAL A 223 16.46 6.48 -3.41
CA VAL A 223 16.36 7.53 -2.38
C VAL A 223 17.76 8.03 -1.97
N THR A 224 18.74 7.13 -1.86
CA THR A 224 20.14 7.50 -1.59
C THR A 224 20.73 8.34 -2.74
N THR A 225 20.43 7.99 -3.99
CA THR A 225 20.82 8.79 -5.16
C THR A 225 20.15 10.16 -5.13
N ALA A 226 18.86 10.20 -4.76
CA ALA A 226 18.13 11.45 -4.58
C ALA A 226 18.77 12.34 -3.51
N ALA A 227 19.24 11.78 -2.40
CA ALA A 227 19.96 12.54 -1.37
C ALA A 227 21.26 13.16 -1.91
N ALA A 228 22.02 12.42 -2.74
CA ALA A 228 23.17 12.97 -3.40
C ALA A 228 22.79 14.11 -4.36
N VAL A 229 21.77 13.92 -5.19
CA VAL A 229 21.26 14.93 -6.13
C VAL A 229 20.82 16.20 -5.40
N VAL A 230 20.14 16.07 -4.27
CA VAL A 230 19.57 17.20 -3.52
C VAL A 230 20.65 18.01 -2.81
N GLY A 231 21.58 17.38 -2.11
CA GLY A 231 22.49 18.08 -1.20
C GLY A 231 23.99 17.89 -1.45
N ARG A 232 24.36 16.90 -2.28
CA ARG A 232 25.77 16.58 -2.56
C ARG A 232 25.98 16.19 -4.03
N PRO A 233 25.63 17.10 -5.00
CA PRO A 233 25.77 16.79 -6.43
C PRO A 233 27.21 16.52 -6.86
N ASP A 234 28.21 16.98 -6.10
CA ASP A 234 29.63 16.66 -6.27
C ASP A 234 29.90 15.14 -6.19
N LEU A 235 29.13 14.41 -5.39
CA LEU A 235 29.27 12.96 -5.22
C LEU A 235 28.76 12.13 -6.41
N LEU A 236 27.93 12.70 -7.29
CA LEU A 236 27.42 11.98 -8.46
C LEU A 236 28.54 11.59 -9.44
N THR A 237 29.56 12.41 -9.55
CA THR A 237 30.74 12.22 -10.43
C THR A 237 31.95 11.69 -9.70
N LYS A 238 31.94 11.64 -8.35
CA LYS A 238 33.00 11.03 -7.55
C LYS A 238 33.09 9.55 -7.85
N ALA A 239 34.32 9.08 -8.17
CA ALA A 239 34.57 7.67 -8.38
C ALA A 239 34.86 6.96 -7.05
N TYR A 240 34.13 5.92 -6.76
CA TYR A 240 34.34 5.03 -5.61
C TYR A 240 35.18 3.81 -6.01
N PRO A 241 35.98 3.25 -5.09
CA PRO A 241 36.85 2.12 -5.40
C PRO A 241 36.08 0.91 -5.95
N VAL A 242 36.62 0.28 -6.97
CA VAL A 242 36.10 -1.01 -7.47
C VAL A 242 36.53 -2.11 -6.48
N SER A 243 35.57 -2.67 -5.77
CA SER A 243 35.80 -3.69 -4.74
C SER A 243 34.64 -4.66 -4.61
N LYS A 244 34.92 -5.85 -4.09
CA LYS A 244 33.89 -6.83 -3.70
C LYS A 244 33.26 -6.50 -2.36
N PHE A 245 33.87 -5.62 -1.57
CA PHE A 245 33.41 -5.25 -0.23
C PHE A 245 33.79 -3.83 0.14
N ALA A 246 33.05 -3.25 1.09
CA ALA A 246 33.46 -2.07 1.83
C ALA A 246 33.83 -2.46 3.28
N ARG A 247 34.89 -1.84 3.81
CA ARG A 247 35.21 -1.93 5.25
C ARG A 247 34.33 -0.94 6.00
N LEU A 248 33.66 -1.43 7.03
CA LEU A 248 32.80 -0.58 7.85
C LEU A 248 33.64 0.10 8.95
N PRO A 249 33.59 1.43 9.08
CA PRO A 249 34.25 2.14 10.18
C PRO A 249 33.77 1.59 11.54
N SER A 250 34.67 1.58 12.51
CA SER A 250 34.40 1.11 13.87
C SER A 250 33.89 -0.34 13.97
N SER A 251 34.13 -1.17 12.94
CA SER A 251 33.71 -2.57 12.87
C SER A 251 34.73 -3.43 12.13
N ASN A 252 34.87 -4.68 12.54
CA ASN A 252 35.66 -5.68 11.81
C ASN A 252 34.83 -6.35 10.66
N LYS A 253 33.56 -5.98 10.49
CA LYS A 253 32.68 -6.53 9.47
C LYS A 253 32.97 -5.93 8.10
N LEU A 254 32.87 -6.76 7.08
CA LEU A 254 32.94 -6.36 5.68
C LEU A 254 31.51 -6.40 5.09
N LEU A 255 31.15 -5.34 4.39
CA LEU A 255 29.89 -5.29 3.62
C LEU A 255 30.20 -5.75 2.19
N TYR A 256 29.79 -6.96 1.86
CA TYR A 256 30.03 -7.56 0.53
C TYR A 256 28.94 -7.14 -0.46
N ASN A 257 29.34 -7.06 -1.73
CA ASN A 257 28.38 -6.94 -2.82
C ASN A 257 27.61 -8.25 -3.00
N SER A 258 26.36 -8.13 -3.47
CA SER A 258 25.55 -9.28 -3.83
C SER A 258 26.27 -10.13 -4.88
N GLY A 259 26.24 -11.44 -4.74
CA GLY A 259 26.97 -12.38 -5.62
C GLY A 259 28.51 -12.29 -5.55
N PHE A 260 29.08 -11.60 -4.55
CA PHE A 260 30.52 -11.42 -4.37
C PHE A 260 31.26 -10.81 -5.59
N THR A 261 30.53 -10.07 -6.42
CA THR A 261 31.08 -9.37 -7.60
C THR A 261 31.76 -8.07 -7.20
N ALA A 262 32.83 -7.67 -7.92
CA ALA A 262 33.46 -6.38 -7.72
C ALA A 262 32.69 -5.29 -8.48
N CYS A 263 32.48 -4.14 -7.83
CA CYS A 263 31.80 -2.99 -8.40
C CYS A 263 32.29 -1.69 -7.75
N GLY A 264 32.05 -0.55 -8.39
CA GLY A 264 32.47 0.78 -7.97
C GLY A 264 32.28 1.80 -9.08
N GLY A 265 33.06 2.88 -9.06
CA GLY A 265 32.99 3.97 -10.03
C GLY A 265 32.02 5.07 -9.61
N THR A 266 31.47 5.81 -10.54
CA THR A 266 30.50 6.90 -10.30
C THR A 266 29.11 6.35 -10.01
N VAL A 267 28.19 7.20 -9.53
CA VAL A 267 26.80 6.81 -9.31
C VAL A 267 26.16 6.23 -10.58
N ALA A 268 26.50 6.78 -11.75
CA ALA A 268 26.03 6.28 -13.05
C ALA A 268 26.50 4.85 -13.38
N GLN A 269 27.60 4.40 -12.81
CA GLN A 269 28.10 3.03 -12.93
C GLN A 269 27.59 2.13 -11.81
N MET A 270 27.45 2.68 -10.60
CA MET A 270 27.07 1.93 -9.40
C MET A 270 25.58 1.59 -9.33
N LEU A 271 24.68 2.49 -9.76
CA LEU A 271 23.23 2.24 -9.68
C LEU A 271 22.79 1.08 -10.57
N PRO A 272 23.21 1.01 -11.87
CA PRO A 272 22.88 -0.12 -12.73
C PRO A 272 23.44 -1.45 -12.21
N ALA A 273 24.66 -1.46 -11.69
CA ALA A 273 25.29 -2.64 -11.09
C ALA A 273 24.74 -2.99 -9.71
N SER A 274 23.88 -2.16 -9.15
CA SER A 274 23.37 -2.30 -7.77
C SER A 274 24.48 -2.44 -6.72
N CYS A 275 25.56 -1.68 -6.85
CA CYS A 275 26.81 -1.79 -6.09
C CYS A 275 26.66 -1.48 -4.62
N ASP A 276 26.59 -2.49 -3.74
CA ASP A 276 26.44 -2.30 -2.30
C ASP A 276 27.65 -1.61 -1.66
N PRO A 277 28.91 -2.03 -1.92
CA PRO A 277 30.07 -1.37 -1.33
C PRO A 277 30.17 0.11 -1.70
N GLY A 278 29.91 0.43 -2.97
CA GLY A 278 29.96 1.81 -3.46
C GLY A 278 28.86 2.69 -2.83
N TYR A 279 27.64 2.17 -2.71
CA TYR A 279 26.53 2.89 -2.06
C TYR A 279 26.68 3.03 -0.56
N ALA A 280 27.32 2.08 0.11
CA ALA A 280 27.69 2.22 1.53
C ALA A 280 28.66 3.40 1.74
N LEU A 281 29.68 3.50 0.89
CA LEU A 281 30.64 4.63 0.91
C LEU A 281 29.96 5.95 0.54
N LEU A 282 29.15 5.96 -0.51
CA LEU A 282 28.36 7.13 -0.93
C LEU A 282 27.46 7.63 0.21
N GLY A 283 26.77 6.72 0.89
CA GLY A 283 25.89 7.10 2.00
C GLY A 283 26.65 7.68 3.20
N MET A 284 27.84 7.17 3.48
CA MET A 284 28.72 7.76 4.51
C MET A 284 29.17 9.17 4.11
N ASP A 285 29.50 9.42 2.84
CA ASP A 285 29.85 10.76 2.35
C ASP A 285 28.66 11.73 2.34
N ILE A 286 27.44 11.26 2.06
CA ILE A 286 26.20 12.03 2.14
C ILE A 286 25.90 12.42 3.59
N GLY A 287 26.10 11.49 4.52
CA GLY A 287 25.84 11.66 5.95
C GLY A 287 24.39 11.42 6.37
N GLY A 288 24.23 11.02 7.63
CA GLY A 288 22.95 10.57 8.18
C GLY A 288 21.87 11.64 8.18
N SER A 289 22.23 12.91 8.39
CA SER A 289 21.27 14.02 8.42
C SER A 289 20.57 14.22 7.07
N LEU A 290 21.35 14.25 5.99
CA LEU A 290 20.79 14.46 4.65
C LEU A 290 20.02 13.22 4.17
N LEU A 291 20.51 12.01 4.45
CA LEU A 291 19.79 10.76 4.16
C LEU A 291 18.44 10.71 4.88
N SER A 292 18.41 11.02 6.18
CA SER A 292 17.17 11.03 6.97
C SER A 292 16.19 12.08 6.47
N ALA A 293 16.65 13.30 6.20
CA ALA A 293 15.82 14.37 5.65
C ALA A 293 15.23 14.00 4.28
N THR A 294 16.05 13.42 3.39
CA THR A 294 15.59 12.99 2.08
C THR A 294 14.59 11.83 2.17
N ALA A 295 14.86 10.81 3.00
CA ALA A 295 13.89 9.73 3.23
C ALA A 295 12.55 10.28 3.73
N THR A 296 12.57 11.22 4.68
CA THR A 296 11.35 11.87 5.18
C THR A 296 10.64 12.67 4.08
N SER A 297 11.37 13.33 3.18
CA SER A 297 10.75 14.04 2.04
C SER A 297 10.05 13.10 1.05
N PHE A 298 10.47 11.84 0.97
CA PHE A 298 9.78 10.76 0.25
C PHE A 298 8.72 10.03 1.10
N GLY A 299 8.25 10.61 2.20
CA GLY A 299 7.17 10.07 3.02
C GLY A 299 7.57 8.96 4.01
N TYR A 300 8.85 8.59 4.14
CA TYR A 300 9.27 7.71 5.22
C TYR A 300 9.00 8.39 6.57
N ASN A 301 8.62 7.60 7.56
CA ASN A 301 8.20 8.01 8.91
C ASN A 301 6.82 8.71 8.97
N ASP A 302 6.14 8.87 7.82
CA ASP A 302 4.75 9.31 7.73
C ASP A 302 3.85 8.18 7.24
N ILE A 303 2.56 8.25 7.53
CA ILE A 303 1.57 7.31 6.99
C ILE A 303 1.06 7.87 5.66
N PRO A 304 1.18 7.13 4.53
CA PRO A 304 0.59 7.56 3.28
C PRO A 304 -0.92 7.77 3.44
N PRO A 305 -1.47 8.93 2.99
CA PRO A 305 -2.88 9.28 3.17
C PRO A 305 -3.78 8.56 2.15
N LEU A 306 -3.66 7.23 2.09
CA LEU A 306 -4.53 6.37 1.31
C LEU A 306 -5.91 6.30 1.97
N ASP A 307 -6.96 6.37 1.17
CA ASP A 307 -8.34 6.21 1.60
C ASP A 307 -8.72 4.73 1.89
N LEU A 308 -7.82 4.03 2.57
CA LEU A 308 -7.99 2.65 3.03
C LEU A 308 -7.49 2.54 4.47
N PRO A 309 -8.32 2.07 5.42
CA PRO A 309 -7.90 1.90 6.80
C PRO A 309 -6.80 0.84 6.95
N GLY A 310 -5.97 0.95 8.00
CA GLY A 310 -4.91 -0.01 8.29
C GLY A 310 -3.56 0.30 7.62
N THR A 311 -3.48 1.32 6.74
CA THR A 311 -2.21 1.74 6.13
C THR A 311 -1.20 2.16 7.20
N VAL A 312 0.03 1.64 7.13
CA VAL A 312 1.12 1.96 8.05
C VAL A 312 2.23 2.78 7.38
N GLY A 313 2.97 3.53 8.19
CA GLY A 313 4.15 4.27 7.74
C GLY A 313 5.36 3.37 7.50
N SER A 314 6.15 3.70 6.51
CA SER A 314 7.50 3.18 6.30
C SER A 314 8.48 3.84 7.27
N TYR A 315 9.63 3.22 7.52
CA TYR A 315 10.56 3.71 8.52
C TYR A 315 11.98 3.90 7.97
N PHE A 316 12.56 5.05 8.27
CA PHE A 316 13.99 5.32 8.12
C PHE A 316 14.56 5.89 9.44
N PRO A 317 15.77 5.50 9.87
CA PRO A 317 16.35 5.96 11.13
C PRO A 317 16.54 7.47 11.19
N ALA A 318 16.30 8.06 12.35
CA ALA A 318 16.58 9.47 12.60
C ALA A 318 18.09 9.77 12.52
N ALA A 319 18.45 11.00 12.15
CA ALA A 319 19.84 11.42 11.99
C ALA A 319 20.70 11.16 13.24
N SER A 320 20.12 11.31 14.44
CA SER A 320 20.80 11.09 15.72
C SER A 320 21.27 9.64 15.94
N VAL A 321 20.63 8.67 15.32
CA VAL A 321 21.01 7.25 15.41
C VAL A 321 22.38 7.03 14.78
N PHE A 322 22.66 7.69 13.66
CA PHE A 322 23.91 7.54 12.91
C PHE A 322 25.14 8.13 13.61
N SER A 323 24.95 9.09 14.52
CA SER A 323 26.04 9.65 15.33
C SER A 323 26.66 8.62 16.29
N ASN A 324 25.85 7.63 16.70
CA ASN A 324 26.24 6.60 17.64
C ASN A 324 26.50 5.23 17.01
N ASP A 325 26.06 5.04 15.75
CA ASP A 325 26.16 3.77 15.02
C ASP A 325 26.57 4.01 13.56
N ILE A 326 27.87 4.20 13.35
CA ILE A 326 28.43 4.41 12.00
C ILE A 326 28.22 3.21 11.08
N PRO A 327 28.32 1.93 11.52
CA PRO A 327 27.96 0.79 10.71
C PRO A 327 26.51 0.86 10.16
N GLN A 328 25.55 1.35 10.95
CA GLN A 328 24.20 1.53 10.49
C GLN A 328 24.10 2.59 9.36
N LEU A 329 24.92 3.65 9.43
CA LEU A 329 25.00 4.64 8.35
C LEU A 329 25.48 4.01 7.02
N ALA A 330 26.31 2.96 7.06
CA ALA A 330 26.76 2.25 5.86
C ALA A 330 25.70 1.29 5.28
N TYR A 331 24.87 0.69 6.13
CA TYR A 331 23.82 -0.25 5.68
C TYR A 331 22.52 0.44 5.26
N SER A 332 22.14 1.56 5.90
CA SER A 332 20.89 2.25 5.60
C SER A 332 20.80 2.75 4.14
N PRO A 333 21.88 3.26 3.51
CA PRO A 333 21.86 3.69 2.10
C PRO A 333 21.57 2.59 1.09
N ILE A 334 21.75 1.33 1.48
CA ILE A 334 21.42 0.16 0.65
C ILE A 334 20.11 -0.51 1.09
N GLY A 335 19.30 0.16 1.92
CA GLY A 335 17.98 -0.29 2.35
C GLY A 335 18.02 -1.48 3.30
N GLN A 336 19.04 -1.59 4.14
CA GLN A 336 19.26 -2.66 5.10
C GLN A 336 19.15 -2.18 6.55
N GLN A 337 19.39 -3.06 7.50
CA GLN A 337 19.30 -2.81 8.95
C GLN A 337 17.85 -2.43 9.34
N ASN A 338 17.65 -1.21 9.83
CA ASN A 338 16.37 -0.74 10.35
C ASN A 338 15.50 -0.04 9.31
N VAL A 339 15.92 0.07 8.04
CA VAL A 339 15.07 0.63 6.98
C VAL A 339 13.93 -0.35 6.70
N ARG A 340 12.70 0.15 6.68
CA ARG A 340 11.49 -0.63 6.43
C ARG A 340 10.57 0.13 5.49
N VAL A 341 10.00 -0.59 4.52
CA VAL A 341 9.11 0.00 3.52
C VAL A 341 7.89 -0.88 3.26
N THR A 342 6.74 -0.27 3.04
CA THR A 342 5.56 -0.95 2.47
C THR A 342 5.67 -1.00 0.96
N ALA A 343 4.98 -1.94 0.29
CA ALA A 343 4.94 -1.96 -1.17
C ALA A 343 4.30 -0.67 -1.74
N LEU A 344 3.31 -0.12 -1.07
CA LEU A 344 2.73 1.18 -1.45
C LEU A 344 3.77 2.30 -1.43
N GLN A 345 4.56 2.42 -0.36
CA GLN A 345 5.56 3.48 -0.25
C GLN A 345 6.67 3.33 -1.31
N ASP A 346 7.11 2.11 -1.61
CA ASP A 346 8.13 1.90 -2.65
C ASP A 346 7.59 2.22 -4.06
N ALA A 347 6.27 1.98 -4.29
CA ALA A 347 5.57 2.45 -5.49
C ALA A 347 5.48 3.99 -5.54
N LEU A 348 5.25 4.64 -4.39
CA LEU A 348 5.22 6.11 -4.29
C LEU A 348 6.60 6.73 -4.56
N VAL A 349 7.69 6.10 -4.11
CA VAL A 349 9.07 6.51 -4.47
C VAL A 349 9.27 6.48 -5.99
N ALA A 350 8.89 5.38 -6.65
CA ALA A 350 8.95 5.28 -8.11
C ALA A 350 8.06 6.33 -8.79
N SER A 351 6.85 6.54 -8.26
CA SER A 351 5.87 7.53 -8.72
C SER A 351 6.39 8.97 -8.61
N ALA A 352 7.06 9.32 -7.52
CA ALA A 352 7.65 10.64 -7.33
C ALA A 352 8.72 10.96 -8.39
N ILE A 353 9.61 10.01 -8.67
CA ILE A 353 10.63 10.17 -9.73
C ILE A 353 9.94 10.32 -11.10
N ALA A 354 8.94 9.47 -11.38
CA ALA A 354 8.15 9.47 -12.60
C ALA A 354 7.41 10.80 -12.82
N ASN A 355 6.91 11.40 -11.74
CA ASN A 355 6.11 12.63 -11.77
C ASN A 355 6.93 13.89 -11.47
N ASN A 356 8.13 13.99 -12.04
CA ASN A 356 8.99 15.18 -11.95
C ASN A 356 9.30 15.60 -10.49
N GLY A 357 9.41 14.65 -9.59
CA GLY A 357 9.75 14.87 -8.19
C GLY A 357 8.56 15.17 -7.28
N VAL A 358 7.35 15.05 -7.78
CA VAL A 358 6.10 15.30 -7.03
C VAL A 358 5.43 13.98 -6.69
N GLU A 359 5.21 13.73 -5.42
CA GLU A 359 4.49 12.57 -4.90
C GLU A 359 3.03 12.94 -4.66
N MET A 360 2.14 12.37 -5.48
CA MET A 360 0.71 12.62 -5.37
C MET A 360 0.10 11.82 -4.22
N THR A 361 -0.98 12.33 -3.65
CA THR A 361 -1.78 11.62 -2.64
C THR A 361 -2.35 10.33 -3.25
N PRO A 362 -1.99 9.13 -2.74
CA PRO A 362 -2.56 7.89 -3.23
C PRO A 362 -4.05 7.78 -2.87
N HIS A 363 -4.88 7.28 -3.80
CA HIS A 363 -6.31 7.15 -3.60
C HIS A 363 -6.92 6.00 -4.40
N LEU A 364 -8.00 5.45 -3.87
CA LEU A 364 -8.80 4.39 -4.46
C LEU A 364 -10.15 4.91 -4.99
N MET A 365 -10.77 5.89 -4.31
CA MET A 365 -12.02 6.49 -4.74
C MET A 365 -11.78 7.41 -5.92
N SER A 366 -12.56 7.23 -6.99
CA SER A 366 -12.64 8.13 -8.13
C SER A 366 -13.76 9.15 -7.97
N PHE A 367 -14.99 8.65 -7.76
CA PHE A 367 -16.16 9.47 -7.49
C PHE A 367 -17.27 8.65 -6.82
N ILE A 368 -18.23 9.34 -6.22
CA ILE A 368 -19.42 8.77 -5.60
C ILE A 368 -20.66 9.31 -6.31
N THR A 369 -21.60 8.44 -6.63
CA THR A 369 -22.87 8.80 -7.23
C THR A 369 -24.03 8.40 -6.34
N SER A 370 -25.06 9.24 -6.29
CA SER A 370 -26.36 8.87 -5.72
C SER A 370 -27.07 7.82 -6.58
N ALA A 371 -28.15 7.27 -6.06
CA ALA A 371 -28.96 6.24 -6.73
C ALA A 371 -29.56 6.71 -8.09
N ASP A 372 -29.73 8.01 -8.28
CA ASP A 372 -30.19 8.60 -9.56
C ASP A 372 -29.04 8.90 -10.55
N GLY A 373 -27.79 8.55 -10.19
CA GLY A 373 -26.60 8.76 -11.02
C GLY A 373 -25.94 10.15 -10.86
N THR A 374 -26.46 11.02 -10.00
CA THR A 374 -25.85 12.34 -9.74
C THR A 374 -24.52 12.17 -9.03
N VAL A 375 -23.46 12.84 -9.50
CA VAL A 375 -22.15 12.82 -8.83
C VAL A 375 -22.21 13.67 -7.56
N LEU A 376 -22.10 13.01 -6.40
CA LEU A 376 -22.11 13.64 -5.08
C LEU A 376 -20.72 14.12 -4.68
N LYS A 377 -19.70 13.35 -5.01
CA LYS A 377 -18.31 13.64 -4.66
C LYS A 377 -17.38 13.11 -5.74
N ARG A 378 -16.39 13.90 -6.12
CA ARG A 378 -15.30 13.51 -7.02
C ARG A 378 -13.98 13.70 -6.32
N TYR A 379 -13.06 12.75 -6.49
CA TYR A 379 -11.69 12.93 -5.99
C TYR A 379 -11.02 14.09 -6.73
N THR A 380 -10.33 14.93 -5.97
CA THR A 380 -9.51 16.01 -6.50
C THR A 380 -8.06 15.69 -6.21
N ASN A 381 -7.26 15.59 -7.26
CA ASN A 381 -5.84 15.27 -7.14
C ASN A 381 -5.15 16.27 -6.23
N SER A 382 -4.36 15.79 -5.29
CA SER A 382 -3.58 16.60 -4.36
C SER A 382 -2.16 16.06 -4.23
N VAL A 383 -1.24 16.95 -3.92
CA VAL A 383 0.16 16.60 -3.68
C VAL A 383 0.30 16.17 -2.22
N TRP A 384 0.95 15.04 -2.00
CA TRP A 384 1.33 14.60 -0.66
C TRP A 384 2.73 15.10 -0.28
N LYS A 385 3.73 14.89 -1.14
CA LYS A 385 5.13 15.28 -0.88
C LYS A 385 5.77 15.89 -2.13
N ASN A 386 6.82 16.67 -1.92
CA ASN A 386 7.66 17.22 -2.98
C ASN A 386 9.13 16.91 -2.68
N PRO A 387 9.55 15.63 -2.81
CA PRO A 387 10.91 15.21 -2.47
C PRO A 387 11.98 15.83 -3.36
N LEU A 388 11.65 16.15 -4.61
CA LEU A 388 12.60 16.64 -5.61
C LEU A 388 11.99 17.78 -6.43
N THR A 389 12.85 18.60 -7.01
CA THR A 389 12.49 19.45 -8.16
C THR A 389 12.46 18.62 -9.45
N SER A 390 11.80 19.14 -10.50
CA SER A 390 11.77 18.50 -11.82
C SER A 390 13.18 18.26 -12.38
N LEU A 391 14.10 19.24 -12.22
CA LEU A 391 15.48 19.09 -12.63
C LEU A 391 16.19 17.96 -11.87
N GLN A 392 15.98 17.83 -10.56
CA GLN A 392 16.57 16.76 -9.75
C GLN A 392 16.04 15.39 -10.16
N ALA A 393 14.71 15.26 -10.34
CA ALA A 393 14.11 14.02 -10.82
C ALA A 393 14.65 13.61 -12.20
N SER A 394 14.79 14.56 -13.13
CA SER A 394 15.32 14.30 -14.48
C SER A 394 16.77 13.79 -14.49
N GLN A 395 17.55 14.03 -13.44
CA GLN A 395 18.91 13.47 -13.29
C GLN A 395 18.87 11.99 -12.86
N ILE A 396 17.80 11.54 -12.19
CA ILE A 396 17.67 10.16 -11.69
C ILE A 396 17.11 9.23 -12.77
N VAL A 397 16.16 9.70 -13.59
CA VAL A 397 15.51 8.91 -14.63
C VAL A 397 16.50 8.14 -15.51
N PRO A 398 17.53 8.76 -16.13
CA PRO A 398 18.49 8.04 -16.99
C PRO A 398 19.31 7.02 -16.21
N LEU A 399 19.58 7.25 -14.91
CA LEU A 399 20.27 6.28 -14.07
C LEU A 399 19.42 5.02 -13.87
N MET A 400 18.10 5.17 -13.66
CA MET A 400 17.16 4.05 -13.55
C MET A 400 16.91 3.36 -14.90
N GLN A 401 16.90 4.09 -16.03
CA GLN A 401 16.86 3.48 -17.37
C GLN A 401 18.10 2.60 -17.62
N ASN A 402 19.27 2.99 -17.14
CA ASN A 402 20.49 2.21 -17.29
C ASN A 402 20.46 0.89 -16.52
N VAL A 403 19.66 0.78 -15.43
CA VAL A 403 19.41 -0.50 -14.74
C VAL A 403 18.72 -1.50 -15.68
N VAL A 404 17.84 -1.01 -16.57
CA VAL A 404 17.15 -1.84 -17.57
C VAL A 404 18.02 -2.12 -18.79
N ARG A 405 18.79 -1.13 -19.24
CA ARG A 405 19.58 -1.25 -20.49
C ARG A 405 20.77 -2.19 -20.35
N PHE A 406 21.50 -2.13 -19.25
CA PHE A 406 22.72 -2.91 -19.04
C PHE A 406 23.01 -3.28 -17.57
N GLY A 407 22.05 -3.02 -16.67
CA GLY A 407 22.18 -3.30 -15.25
C GLY A 407 21.48 -4.58 -14.81
N THR A 408 21.07 -4.61 -13.53
CA THR A 408 20.46 -5.79 -12.88
C THR A 408 19.06 -6.14 -13.41
N ALA A 409 18.40 -5.25 -14.15
CA ALA A 409 17.13 -5.51 -14.83
C ALA A 409 17.29 -5.77 -16.34
N ALA A 410 18.53 -5.91 -16.85
CA ALA A 410 18.77 -6.24 -18.24
C ALA A 410 18.16 -7.61 -18.58
N GLY A 411 17.45 -7.68 -19.72
CA GLY A 411 16.73 -8.88 -20.15
C GLY A 411 15.34 -9.09 -19.55
N ILE A 412 14.93 -8.28 -18.57
CA ILE A 412 13.53 -8.28 -18.09
C ILE A 412 12.65 -7.60 -19.12
N PHE A 413 13.00 -6.38 -19.51
CA PHE A 413 12.34 -5.61 -20.56
C PHE A 413 13.13 -5.68 -21.86
N LEU A 414 12.48 -5.39 -22.98
CA LEU A 414 13.17 -5.28 -24.25
C LEU A 414 13.94 -3.96 -24.30
N PRO A 415 15.06 -3.87 -25.04
CA PRO A 415 15.88 -2.65 -25.09
C PRO A 415 15.14 -1.40 -25.60
N GLN A 416 14.09 -1.60 -26.42
CA GLN A 416 13.23 -0.53 -26.94
C GLN A 416 12.12 -0.11 -25.94
N ASP A 417 11.90 -0.86 -24.89
CA ASP A 417 10.93 -0.49 -23.87
C ASP A 417 11.48 0.72 -23.11
N ASP A 418 10.72 1.79 -23.10
CA ASP A 418 11.07 3.00 -22.38
C ASP A 418 10.68 2.84 -20.91
N VAL A 419 11.48 2.04 -20.17
CA VAL A 419 11.27 1.72 -18.76
C VAL A 419 12.44 2.19 -17.91
N ALA A 420 12.16 2.79 -16.78
CA ALA A 420 13.11 3.07 -15.72
C ALA A 420 12.77 2.17 -14.51
N ALA A 421 13.78 1.51 -13.94
CA ALA A 421 13.54 0.53 -12.87
C ALA A 421 14.69 0.44 -11.87
N LYS A 422 14.43 -0.23 -10.73
CA LYS A 422 15.45 -0.66 -9.79
C LYS A 422 15.04 -1.97 -9.13
N THR A 423 15.93 -2.95 -9.17
CA THR A 423 15.78 -4.23 -8.46
C THR A 423 16.24 -4.10 -7.01
N GLY A 424 15.62 -4.86 -6.12
CA GLY A 424 16.00 -4.99 -4.72
C GLY A 424 16.10 -6.45 -4.33
N THR A 425 17.08 -6.78 -3.51
CA THR A 425 17.24 -8.07 -2.84
C THR A 425 17.75 -7.77 -1.45
N ALA A 426 16.86 -7.85 -0.47
CA ALA A 426 17.17 -7.52 0.91
C ALA A 426 17.40 -8.79 1.71
N GLN A 427 18.49 -8.81 2.49
CA GLN A 427 18.76 -9.92 3.41
C GLN A 427 17.96 -9.73 4.70
N THR A 428 17.26 -10.78 5.14
CA THR A 428 16.42 -10.72 6.35
C THR A 428 17.13 -11.16 7.63
N GLY A 429 18.37 -11.67 7.52
CA GLY A 429 19.18 -12.10 8.66
C GLY A 429 18.83 -13.47 9.23
N ASN A 430 17.86 -14.20 8.67
CA ASN A 430 17.49 -15.53 9.09
C ASN A 430 18.18 -16.57 8.16
N SER A 431 18.75 -17.63 8.68
CA SER A 431 19.79 -18.44 8.03
C SER A 431 19.35 -19.38 6.90
N ALA A 432 18.07 -19.55 6.61
CA ALA A 432 17.61 -20.57 5.67
C ALA A 432 16.66 -20.10 4.54
N LYS A 433 15.99 -18.98 4.70
CA LYS A 433 15.04 -18.48 3.68
C LYS A 433 15.11 -16.96 3.71
N ASN A 434 15.89 -16.29 2.78
CA ASN A 434 16.15 -15.05 3.40
C ASN A 434 16.54 -13.89 2.54
N THR A 435 15.82 -13.76 1.45
CA THR A 435 15.75 -12.49 0.77
C THR A 435 14.30 -12.04 0.63
N ASP A 436 14.09 -10.74 0.80
CA ASP A 436 12.89 -10.07 0.33
C ASP A 436 13.23 -9.49 -1.03
N ASP A 437 12.57 -10.01 -2.06
CA ASP A 437 12.87 -9.69 -3.44
C ASP A 437 11.94 -8.61 -3.96
N TRP A 438 12.52 -7.52 -4.40
CA TRP A 438 11.84 -6.31 -4.82
C TRP A 438 12.13 -5.90 -6.24
N MET A 439 11.19 -5.21 -6.85
CA MET A 439 11.45 -4.35 -7.99
C MET A 439 10.47 -3.19 -8.02
N ILE A 440 10.99 -2.00 -8.29
CA ILE A 440 10.21 -0.81 -8.63
C ILE A 440 10.49 -0.40 -10.08
N ALA A 441 9.47 0.13 -10.76
CA ALA A 441 9.60 0.61 -12.12
C ALA A 441 8.56 1.68 -12.43
N PHE A 442 8.82 2.45 -13.48
CA PHE A 442 7.82 3.29 -14.11
C PHE A 442 8.02 3.34 -15.63
N ALA A 443 6.93 3.57 -16.34
CA ALA A 443 6.90 3.56 -17.79
C ALA A 443 5.77 4.46 -18.36
N PRO A 444 5.91 4.96 -19.62
CA PRO A 444 7.20 5.14 -20.31
C PRO A 444 8.12 6.06 -19.52
N ALA A 445 9.44 5.87 -19.55
CA ALA A 445 10.36 6.62 -18.69
C ALA A 445 10.40 8.14 -19.00
N LEU A 446 10.15 8.52 -20.25
CA LEU A 446 10.12 9.94 -20.67
C LEU A 446 8.76 10.61 -20.43
N HIS A 447 7.67 9.86 -20.48
CA HIS A 447 6.30 10.35 -20.25
C HIS A 447 5.53 9.36 -19.37
N PRO A 448 5.87 9.26 -18.09
CA PRO A 448 5.37 8.21 -17.23
C PRO A 448 3.84 8.26 -17.04
N THR A 449 3.20 7.11 -17.20
CA THR A 449 1.77 6.93 -16.99
C THR A 449 1.46 5.79 -16.01
N VAL A 450 2.49 5.01 -15.67
CA VAL A 450 2.39 3.92 -14.69
C VAL A 450 3.66 3.86 -13.85
N ALA A 451 3.50 3.67 -12.53
CA ALA A 451 4.55 3.32 -11.58
C ALA A 451 4.15 2.04 -10.84
N VAL A 452 5.11 1.16 -10.62
CA VAL A 452 4.87 -0.19 -10.08
C VAL A 452 5.88 -0.49 -8.99
N ALA A 453 5.43 -1.14 -7.91
CA ALA A 453 6.29 -1.82 -6.95
C ALA A 453 5.77 -3.24 -6.68
N VAL A 454 6.69 -4.18 -6.59
CA VAL A 454 6.42 -5.57 -6.21
C VAL A 454 7.39 -6.00 -5.14
N VAL A 455 6.86 -6.70 -4.13
CA VAL A 455 7.64 -7.42 -3.12
C VAL A 455 7.21 -8.88 -3.06
N VAL A 456 8.18 -9.78 -3.04
CA VAL A 456 8.00 -11.21 -2.76
C VAL A 456 8.97 -11.57 -1.64
N PRO A 457 8.50 -11.58 -0.38
CA PRO A 457 9.35 -11.82 0.78
C PRO A 457 9.69 -13.31 0.96
N PHE A 458 10.63 -13.59 1.85
CA PHE A 458 11.02 -14.94 2.29
C PHE A 458 11.46 -15.88 1.18
N GLN A 459 12.17 -15.36 0.18
CA GLN A 459 12.71 -16.17 -0.92
C GLN A 459 14.01 -16.86 -0.52
N ALA A 460 14.46 -17.83 -1.32
CA ALA A 460 15.74 -18.53 -1.09
C ALA A 460 16.91 -17.54 -1.22
N VAL A 461 18.00 -17.80 -0.46
CA VAL A 461 19.22 -16.95 -0.48
C VAL A 461 19.82 -16.77 -1.89
N SER A 462 19.56 -17.70 -2.79
CA SER A 462 19.99 -17.63 -4.20
C SER A 462 19.02 -16.87 -5.11
N ALA A 463 17.88 -16.42 -4.60
CA ALA A 463 16.92 -15.63 -5.35
C ALA A 463 17.36 -14.15 -5.44
N PHE A 464 16.91 -13.50 -6.50
CA PHE A 464 17.18 -12.09 -6.74
C PHE A 464 15.91 -11.38 -7.18
N GLY A 465 15.76 -10.12 -6.80
CA GLY A 465 14.61 -9.31 -7.21
C GLY A 465 14.41 -9.30 -8.74
N SER A 466 15.49 -9.35 -9.53
CA SER A 466 15.40 -9.46 -10.99
C SER A 466 14.72 -10.75 -11.49
N THR A 467 14.91 -11.88 -10.80
CA THR A 467 14.36 -13.19 -11.21
C THR A 467 13.01 -13.49 -10.58
N VAL A 468 12.68 -12.87 -9.45
CA VAL A 468 11.43 -13.13 -8.71
C VAL A 468 10.42 -11.99 -8.94
N ALA A 469 10.75 -10.76 -8.55
CA ALA A 469 9.87 -9.60 -8.70
C ALA A 469 9.85 -9.04 -10.12
N GLY A 470 10.98 -9.15 -10.84
CA GLY A 470 11.13 -8.61 -12.19
C GLY A 470 10.09 -9.06 -13.21
N PRO A 471 9.84 -10.37 -13.39
CA PRO A 471 8.79 -10.87 -14.29
C PRO A 471 7.39 -10.36 -13.93
N ILE A 472 7.09 -10.20 -12.63
CA ILE A 472 5.81 -9.67 -12.16
C ILE A 472 5.66 -8.19 -12.54
N VAL A 473 6.71 -7.38 -12.29
CA VAL A 473 6.72 -5.97 -12.67
C VAL A 473 6.59 -5.79 -14.17
N LYS A 474 7.27 -6.62 -14.98
CA LYS A 474 7.13 -6.61 -16.43
C LYS A 474 5.68 -6.80 -16.85
N CYS A 475 5.01 -7.84 -16.36
CA CYS A 475 3.63 -8.12 -16.69
C CYS A 475 2.69 -6.96 -16.32
N LEU A 476 2.90 -6.33 -15.16
CA LEU A 476 2.09 -5.21 -14.70
C LEU A 476 2.32 -3.95 -15.55
N VAL A 477 3.57 -3.64 -15.88
CA VAL A 477 3.90 -2.50 -16.75
C VAL A 477 3.31 -2.70 -18.15
N GLU A 478 3.55 -3.85 -18.78
CA GLU A 478 3.04 -4.15 -20.12
C GLU A 478 1.50 -4.17 -20.12
N GLY A 479 0.87 -4.78 -19.11
CA GLY A 479 -0.58 -4.81 -18.96
C GLY A 479 -1.20 -3.42 -18.78
N ALA A 480 -0.58 -2.56 -17.95
CA ALA A 480 -1.06 -1.19 -17.75
C ALA A 480 -0.94 -0.35 -19.01
N LEU A 481 0.18 -0.45 -19.73
CA LEU A 481 0.37 0.27 -20.99
C LEU A 481 -0.57 -0.24 -22.10
N ALA A 482 -0.87 -1.55 -22.12
CA ALA A 482 -1.83 -2.13 -23.07
C ALA A 482 -3.26 -1.62 -22.80
N LEU A 483 -3.69 -1.60 -21.53
CA LEU A 483 -5.01 -1.06 -21.15
C LEU A 483 -5.17 0.41 -21.55
N GLN A 484 -4.15 1.23 -21.35
CA GLN A 484 -4.18 2.64 -21.72
C GLN A 484 -4.34 2.85 -23.24
N LYS A 485 -3.89 1.88 -24.04
CA LYS A 485 -4.03 1.87 -25.51
C LYS A 485 -5.34 1.20 -25.98
N GLY A 486 -6.20 0.77 -25.06
CA GLY A 486 -7.42 0.00 -25.38
C GLY A 486 -7.12 -1.39 -25.96
N GLN A 487 -5.94 -1.94 -25.69
CA GLN A 487 -5.51 -3.26 -26.17
C GLN A 487 -5.83 -4.34 -25.12
N PRO A 488 -6.06 -5.58 -25.53
CA PRO A 488 -6.26 -6.69 -24.59
C PRO A 488 -5.01 -6.88 -23.71
N THR A 489 -5.20 -7.07 -22.41
CA THR A 489 -4.12 -7.36 -21.47
C THR A 489 -3.59 -8.78 -21.58
N HIS A 490 -4.34 -9.68 -22.25
CA HIS A 490 -3.96 -11.07 -22.46
C HIS A 490 -3.04 -11.18 -23.68
N GLY A 491 -1.83 -11.69 -23.48
CA GLY A 491 -0.91 -12.03 -24.57
C GLY A 491 0.12 -10.96 -24.92
N THR A 492 0.29 -9.92 -24.13
CA THR A 492 1.36 -8.91 -24.32
C THR A 492 2.76 -9.48 -24.12
N SER A 493 2.90 -10.59 -23.38
CA SER A 493 4.15 -11.33 -23.25
C SER A 493 3.89 -12.83 -23.07
N THR A 494 4.69 -13.67 -23.71
CA THR A 494 4.69 -15.13 -23.51
C THR A 494 5.12 -15.55 -22.10
N THR A 495 5.66 -14.59 -21.31
CA THR A 495 6.16 -14.82 -19.95
C THR A 495 5.16 -14.45 -18.88
N CYS A 496 4.06 -13.77 -19.21
CA CYS A 496 3.01 -13.46 -18.24
C CYS A 496 2.03 -14.64 -18.09
N PRO A 497 1.78 -15.14 -16.88
CA PRO A 497 0.78 -16.18 -16.64
C PRO A 497 -0.60 -15.71 -17.16
N LYS A 498 -1.31 -16.65 -17.78
CA LYS A 498 -2.66 -16.40 -18.35
C LYS A 498 -3.70 -16.39 -17.24
#